data_97c160335b9d09d99f28d8e5dbbce431
#
_entry.id   97c160335b9d09d99f28d8e5dbbce431
#
_cell.length_a   1.000
_cell.length_b   1.000
_cell.length_c   1.000
_cell.angle_alpha   90.00
_cell.angle_beta   90.00
_cell.angle_gamma   90.00
#
_symmetry.space_group_name_H-M   'P 1'
#
loop_
_entity.id
_entity.type
_entity.pdbx_description
1 polymer ?
#
loop_
_entity_poly.entity_id
_entity_poly.type
_entity_poly.pdbx_seq_one_letter_code
_entity_poly.pdbx_strand_id
1 'polypeptide(L)'
;MLGTILQTKLEKFADPNLLVGNETADDAAVYDLGNGTAIISTTDFFMPIVDDPFDFGRIAATNAISDIFAMGGKPIMAIAILGFPINKLPAEVAQKIVDGGRFACQQAGISLAGGHSIDAPEPIFGLAVTGVIATDRVKRNASAEAGCKLYLTKPLGIGVLTTAEKKGKLKPEHQGLATAAMCQMNLIGSQFAEVAGVTAMTDVTGFGLLGHLAEICEGSNLNAVVHFDKIKLLDGVADYIAEGCVPGGTNRNFESYGHKIGPLTDYQKAVLCDPQTSGGLLIAVKPESEAEILEIAKKADIELSEVGVLKPHQEGMLVEVE
;
A
#
# COMPACT_ATOMS: atom_id res chain seq x y z
N MET A 1 -13.26 8.56 -11.49
CA MET A 1 -14.40 7.91 -10.80
C MET A 1 -14.38 8.16 -9.31
N LEU A 2 -13.33 7.78 -8.55
CA LEU A 2 -13.27 7.97 -7.09
C LEU A 2 -13.50 9.43 -6.69
N GLY A 3 -12.82 10.39 -7.31
CA GLY A 3 -13.01 11.81 -7.05
C GLY A 3 -14.46 12.29 -7.25
N THR A 4 -15.19 11.71 -8.21
CA THR A 4 -16.62 12.02 -8.40
C THR A 4 -17.48 11.43 -7.29
N ILE A 5 -17.15 10.23 -6.80
CA ILE A 5 -17.87 9.57 -5.71
C ILE A 5 -17.69 10.34 -4.39
N LEU A 6 -16.48 10.84 -4.14
CA LEU A 6 -16.14 11.59 -2.92
C LEU A 6 -16.64 13.05 -2.94
N GLN A 7 -17.01 13.57 -4.12
CA GLN A 7 -17.65 14.89 -4.20
C GLN A 7 -19.08 14.83 -3.65
N THR A 8 -19.32 15.50 -2.56
CA THR A 8 -20.67 15.66 -1.98
C THR A 8 -21.10 17.11 -1.98
N LYS A 9 -22.41 17.35 -2.19
CA LYS A 9 -23.04 18.67 -2.00
C LYS A 9 -23.55 18.87 -0.57
N LEU A 10 -23.45 17.82 0.25
CA LEU A 10 -23.83 17.90 1.66
C LEU A 10 -22.75 18.65 2.43
N GLU A 11 -23.17 19.47 3.37
CA GLU A 11 -22.27 20.12 4.32
C GLU A 11 -21.53 19.03 5.12
N LYS A 12 -20.20 19.11 5.14
CA LYS A 12 -19.38 18.17 5.89
C LYS A 12 -19.53 18.43 7.39
N PHE A 13 -19.77 17.40 8.16
CA PHE A 13 -19.69 17.47 9.59
C PHE A 13 -18.23 17.72 10.00
N ALA A 14 -17.97 18.89 10.61
CA ALA A 14 -16.65 19.24 11.09
C ALA A 14 -16.45 18.63 12.48
N ASP A 15 -15.66 17.56 12.56
CA ASP A 15 -15.26 16.93 13.82
C ASP A 15 -13.82 17.34 14.16
N PRO A 16 -13.60 18.12 15.23
CA PRO A 16 -12.25 18.58 15.60
C PRO A 16 -11.33 17.42 16.04
N ASN A 17 -11.88 16.27 16.37
CA ASN A 17 -11.11 15.09 16.77
C ASN A 17 -10.71 14.21 15.58
N LEU A 18 -11.29 14.41 14.39
CA LEU A 18 -10.89 13.72 13.18
C LEU A 18 -9.59 14.33 12.66
N LEU A 19 -8.45 13.72 12.98
CA LEU A 19 -7.13 14.22 12.60
C LEU A 19 -6.80 13.97 11.13
N VAL A 20 -7.27 12.83 10.60
CA VAL A 20 -7.08 12.43 9.21
C VAL A 20 -8.41 11.87 8.69
N GLY A 21 -8.91 12.46 7.61
CA GLY A 21 -10.08 12.02 6.87
C GLY A 21 -9.70 11.63 5.44
N ASN A 22 -10.58 11.92 4.49
CA ASN A 22 -10.39 11.58 3.09
C ASN A 22 -9.91 12.76 2.22
N GLU A 23 -9.44 13.85 2.84
CA GLU A 23 -9.04 15.07 2.13
C GLU A 23 -7.67 14.96 1.46
N THR A 24 -6.75 14.22 2.06
CA THR A 24 -5.34 14.10 1.63
C THR A 24 -4.98 12.71 1.11
N ALA A 25 -6.00 11.86 0.87
CA ALA A 25 -5.81 10.50 0.35
C ALA A 25 -4.82 9.67 1.17
N ASP A 26 -4.85 9.83 2.51
CA ASP A 26 -4.08 9.01 3.43
C ASP A 26 -4.66 7.58 3.51
N ASP A 27 -3.84 6.63 3.95
CA ASP A 27 -4.17 5.19 3.95
C ASP A 27 -5.33 4.83 4.91
N ALA A 28 -5.52 5.61 5.98
CA ALA A 28 -6.58 5.34 6.96
C ALA A 28 -7.11 6.62 7.63
N ALA A 29 -8.32 6.54 8.16
CA ALA A 29 -8.87 7.58 9.04
C ALA A 29 -8.21 7.53 10.43
N VAL A 30 -7.97 8.71 11.02
CA VAL A 30 -7.35 8.84 12.35
C VAL A 30 -8.19 9.76 13.22
N TYR A 31 -8.59 9.25 14.40
CA TYR A 31 -9.43 9.96 15.35
C TYR A 31 -8.74 10.11 16.71
N ASP A 32 -8.60 11.35 17.19
CA ASP A 32 -8.00 11.68 18.49
C ASP A 32 -8.98 11.38 19.63
N LEU A 33 -8.51 10.63 20.64
CA LEU A 33 -9.28 10.34 21.85
C LEU A 33 -9.17 11.45 22.91
N GLY A 34 -8.40 12.51 22.66
CA GLY A 34 -8.22 13.65 23.58
C GLY A 34 -7.29 13.38 24.77
N ASN A 35 -6.55 12.26 24.75
CA ASN A 35 -5.63 11.84 25.81
C ASN A 35 -4.20 11.56 25.29
N GLY A 36 -3.85 12.07 24.10
CA GLY A 36 -2.58 11.83 23.45
C GLY A 36 -2.51 10.53 22.64
N THR A 37 -3.62 9.79 22.57
CA THR A 37 -3.75 8.57 21.76
C THR A 37 -4.82 8.77 20.69
N ALA A 38 -4.57 8.31 19.50
CA ALA A 38 -5.53 8.26 18.40
C ALA A 38 -5.86 6.83 18.00
N ILE A 39 -7.08 6.62 17.48
CA ILE A 39 -7.52 5.41 16.80
C ILE A 39 -7.26 5.59 15.31
N ILE A 40 -6.73 4.54 14.69
CA ILE A 40 -6.65 4.39 13.25
C ILE A 40 -7.71 3.37 12.82
N SER A 41 -8.46 3.67 11.78
CA SER A 41 -9.49 2.77 11.23
C SER A 41 -9.43 2.74 9.72
N THR A 42 -9.30 1.53 9.19
CA THR A 42 -9.29 1.30 7.74
C THR A 42 -10.15 0.10 7.36
N THR A 43 -10.45 -0.03 6.07
CA THR A 43 -11.08 -1.22 5.52
C THR A 43 -10.65 -1.44 4.08
N ASP A 44 -10.09 -2.63 3.83
CA ASP A 44 -9.71 -3.08 2.50
C ASP A 44 -10.25 -4.47 2.22
N PHE A 45 -10.80 -4.65 1.02
CA PHE A 45 -11.29 -5.94 0.54
C PHE A 45 -11.29 -5.98 -0.98
N PHE A 46 -11.07 -7.16 -1.55
CA PHE A 46 -11.03 -7.34 -3.00
C PHE A 46 -11.39 -8.78 -3.42
N MET A 47 -11.52 -8.99 -4.71
CA MET A 47 -11.73 -10.30 -5.32
C MET A 47 -10.43 -11.10 -5.39
N PRO A 48 -10.47 -12.45 -5.53
CA PRO A 48 -9.27 -13.28 -5.60
C PRO A 48 -8.27 -12.81 -6.66
N ILE A 49 -7.01 -12.74 -6.28
CA ILE A 49 -5.87 -12.42 -7.13
C ILE A 49 -4.90 -13.58 -7.27
N VAL A 50 -5.10 -14.64 -6.49
CA VAL A 50 -4.41 -15.93 -6.54
C VAL A 50 -5.45 -17.06 -6.45
N ASP A 51 -5.10 -18.26 -6.92
CA ASP A 51 -6.01 -19.40 -6.97
C ASP A 51 -6.14 -20.12 -5.62
N ASP A 52 -5.09 -20.13 -4.79
CA ASP A 52 -5.14 -20.76 -3.47
C ASP A 52 -5.98 -19.91 -2.50
N PRO A 53 -7.06 -20.47 -1.93
CA PRO A 53 -7.95 -19.71 -1.06
C PRO A 53 -7.32 -19.28 0.28
N PHE A 54 -6.35 -20.05 0.80
CA PHE A 54 -5.65 -19.68 2.02
C PHE A 54 -4.71 -18.50 1.75
N ASP A 55 -3.96 -18.54 0.65
CA ASP A 55 -3.09 -17.43 0.25
C ASP A 55 -3.89 -16.18 -0.11
N PHE A 56 -5.05 -16.32 -0.78
CA PHE A 56 -5.95 -15.18 -1.00
C PHE A 56 -6.36 -14.52 0.33
N GLY A 57 -6.76 -15.32 1.31
CA GLY A 57 -7.11 -14.81 2.64
C GLY A 57 -5.94 -14.13 3.35
N ARG A 58 -4.73 -14.70 3.26
CA ARG A 58 -3.50 -14.10 3.82
C ARG A 58 -3.19 -12.75 3.19
N ILE A 59 -3.19 -12.68 1.86
CA ILE A 59 -2.86 -11.47 1.10
C ILE A 59 -3.86 -10.37 1.43
N ALA A 60 -5.17 -10.67 1.39
CA ALA A 60 -6.20 -9.69 1.66
C ALA A 60 -6.11 -9.12 3.08
N ALA A 61 -5.81 -9.96 4.06
CA ALA A 61 -5.61 -9.53 5.44
C ALA A 61 -4.30 -8.72 5.61
N THR A 62 -3.21 -9.15 4.96
CA THR A 62 -1.93 -8.43 5.00
C THR A 62 -2.06 -7.03 4.41
N ASN A 63 -2.78 -6.91 3.29
CA ASN A 63 -3.06 -5.64 2.65
C ASN A 63 -3.86 -4.70 3.57
N ALA A 64 -4.98 -5.17 4.13
CA ALA A 64 -5.81 -4.34 5.01
C ALA A 64 -5.10 -3.91 6.32
N ILE A 65 -4.22 -4.77 6.86
CA ILE A 65 -3.42 -4.43 8.05
C ILE A 65 -2.31 -3.42 7.72
N SER A 66 -1.84 -3.41 6.47
CA SER A 66 -0.75 -2.55 6.02
C SER A 66 -1.03 -1.07 6.24
N ASP A 67 -2.25 -0.60 6.01
CA ASP A 67 -2.66 0.80 6.22
C ASP A 67 -2.38 1.27 7.65
N ILE A 68 -2.58 0.40 8.65
CA ILE A 68 -2.28 0.75 10.05
C ILE A 68 -0.78 1.02 10.22
N PHE A 69 0.07 0.20 9.59
CA PHE A 69 1.51 0.36 9.63
C PHE A 69 1.98 1.57 8.80
N ALA A 70 1.33 1.84 7.66
CA ALA A 70 1.58 3.00 6.82
C ALA A 70 1.31 4.32 7.57
N MET A 71 0.24 4.36 8.38
CA MET A 71 -0.03 5.48 9.29
C MET A 71 0.92 5.54 10.49
N GLY A 72 1.84 4.57 10.64
CA GLY A 72 2.80 4.46 11.76
C GLY A 72 2.23 3.80 13.02
N GLY A 73 0.99 3.30 12.97
CA GLY A 73 0.27 2.74 14.10
C GLY A 73 0.61 1.29 14.40
N LYS A 74 -0.04 0.80 15.46
CA LYS A 74 -0.04 -0.62 15.85
C LYS A 74 -1.46 -1.16 15.71
N PRO A 75 -1.71 -2.19 14.90
CA PRO A 75 -3.02 -2.83 14.85
C PRO A 75 -3.35 -3.45 16.21
N ILE A 76 -4.65 -3.44 16.59
CA ILE A 76 -5.12 -4.02 17.86
C ILE A 76 -6.16 -5.11 17.65
N MET A 77 -6.96 -5.02 16.59
CA MET A 77 -7.93 -6.05 16.21
C MET A 77 -8.36 -5.87 14.77
N ALA A 78 -8.94 -6.93 14.19
CA ALA A 78 -9.59 -6.89 12.88
C ALA A 78 -10.93 -7.61 12.91
N ILE A 79 -11.84 -7.23 12.00
CA ILE A 79 -13.08 -7.95 11.70
C ILE A 79 -13.16 -8.23 10.21
N ALA A 80 -13.67 -9.43 9.84
CA ALA A 80 -13.70 -9.89 8.46
C ALA A 80 -14.90 -9.34 7.67
N ILE A 81 -14.66 -9.07 6.39
CA ILE A 81 -15.70 -8.84 5.39
C ILE A 81 -15.60 -10.00 4.40
N LEU A 82 -16.68 -10.77 4.26
CA LEU A 82 -16.73 -11.94 3.37
C LEU A 82 -17.97 -11.87 2.47
N GLY A 83 -17.77 -11.72 1.17
CA GLY A 83 -18.76 -12.05 0.16
C GLY A 83 -18.45 -13.42 -0.41
N PHE A 84 -19.42 -14.34 -0.46
CA PHE A 84 -19.15 -15.70 -0.91
C PHE A 84 -20.31 -16.30 -1.71
N PRO A 85 -20.04 -16.92 -2.88
CA PRO A 85 -21.08 -17.50 -3.73
C PRO A 85 -21.46 -18.91 -3.25
N ILE A 86 -22.33 -19.00 -2.24
CA ILE A 86 -22.69 -20.25 -1.53
C ILE A 86 -23.26 -21.34 -2.44
N ASN A 87 -23.81 -20.96 -3.60
CA ASN A 87 -24.36 -21.91 -4.58
C ASN A 87 -23.33 -22.36 -5.64
N LYS A 88 -22.12 -21.82 -5.64
CA LYS A 88 -21.08 -22.11 -6.66
C LYS A 88 -19.84 -22.77 -6.07
N LEU A 89 -19.49 -22.45 -4.83
CA LEU A 89 -18.29 -22.92 -4.18
C LEU A 89 -18.63 -23.58 -2.83
N PRO A 90 -17.91 -24.66 -2.44
CA PRO A 90 -18.11 -25.32 -1.18
C PRO A 90 -17.65 -24.46 0.01
N ALA A 91 -18.28 -24.65 1.17
CA ALA A 91 -17.99 -23.86 2.38
C ALA A 91 -16.53 -23.98 2.88
N GLU A 92 -15.86 -25.07 2.56
CA GLU A 92 -14.45 -25.33 2.87
C GLU A 92 -13.52 -24.32 2.20
N VAL A 93 -13.90 -23.77 1.03
CA VAL A 93 -13.15 -22.68 0.37
C VAL A 93 -13.26 -21.41 1.19
N ALA A 94 -14.46 -21.04 1.65
CA ALA A 94 -14.64 -19.89 2.55
C ALA A 94 -13.86 -20.06 3.86
N GLN A 95 -13.87 -21.26 4.43
CA GLN A 95 -13.10 -21.59 5.64
C GLN A 95 -11.61 -21.33 5.41
N LYS A 96 -11.02 -21.83 4.32
CA LYS A 96 -9.60 -21.60 4.00
C LYS A 96 -9.26 -20.12 3.83
N ILE A 97 -10.14 -19.35 3.18
CA ILE A 97 -9.96 -17.88 3.04
C ILE A 97 -9.90 -17.23 4.43
N VAL A 98 -10.85 -17.53 5.31
CA VAL A 98 -10.88 -16.97 6.68
C VAL A 98 -9.69 -17.44 7.50
N ASP A 99 -9.25 -18.70 7.35
CA ASP A 99 -8.07 -19.23 8.04
C ASP A 99 -6.79 -18.53 7.57
N GLY A 100 -6.67 -18.22 6.28
CA GLY A 100 -5.59 -17.37 5.75
C GLY A 100 -5.59 -15.98 6.38
N GLY A 101 -6.76 -15.35 6.49
CA GLY A 101 -6.93 -14.07 7.16
C GLY A 101 -6.55 -14.12 8.66
N ARG A 102 -6.96 -15.18 9.37
CA ARG A 102 -6.55 -15.40 10.77
C ARG A 102 -5.05 -15.57 10.91
N PHE A 103 -4.43 -16.30 10.01
CA PHE A 103 -2.98 -16.49 10.01
C PHE A 103 -2.25 -15.15 9.89
N ALA A 104 -2.65 -14.28 8.95
CA ALA A 104 -2.07 -12.95 8.82
C ALA A 104 -2.30 -12.08 10.07
N CYS A 105 -3.50 -12.12 10.66
CA CYS A 105 -3.78 -11.44 11.93
C CYS A 105 -2.85 -11.92 13.06
N GLN A 106 -2.62 -13.24 13.16
CA GLN A 106 -1.69 -13.81 14.16
C GLN A 106 -0.26 -13.33 13.96
N GLN A 107 0.20 -13.24 12.69
CA GLN A 107 1.52 -12.66 12.37
C GLN A 107 1.63 -11.19 12.77
N ALA A 108 0.55 -10.43 12.67
CA ALA A 108 0.47 -9.03 13.13
C ALA A 108 0.27 -8.92 14.67
N GLY A 109 0.15 -10.04 15.39
CA GLY A 109 -0.07 -10.07 16.84
C GLY A 109 -1.48 -9.63 17.27
N ILE A 110 -2.49 -9.75 16.39
CA ILE A 110 -3.88 -9.35 16.65
C ILE A 110 -4.86 -10.50 16.46
N SER A 111 -6.07 -10.34 17.00
CA SER A 111 -7.17 -11.28 16.78
C SER A 111 -8.05 -10.87 15.59
N LEU A 112 -8.44 -11.85 14.77
CA LEU A 112 -9.62 -11.73 13.92
C LEU A 112 -10.85 -11.98 14.80
N ALA A 113 -11.48 -10.87 15.23
CA ALA A 113 -12.43 -10.86 16.35
C ALA A 113 -13.90 -11.06 15.95
N GLY A 114 -14.17 -11.20 14.65
CA GLY A 114 -15.52 -11.36 14.12
C GLY A 114 -15.63 -10.92 12.69
N GLY A 115 -16.80 -10.49 12.28
CA GLY A 115 -17.03 -9.99 10.93
C GLY A 115 -18.45 -10.18 10.44
N HIS A 116 -18.65 -9.96 9.14
CA HIS A 116 -19.93 -10.16 8.47
C HIS A 116 -19.74 -10.89 7.14
N SER A 117 -20.70 -11.74 6.78
CA SER A 117 -20.70 -12.44 5.50
C SER A 117 -22.01 -12.24 4.75
N ILE A 118 -21.92 -12.16 3.44
CA ILE A 118 -23.08 -12.05 2.54
C ILE A 118 -22.95 -13.05 1.40
N ASP A 119 -24.08 -13.44 0.79
CA ASP A 119 -24.08 -14.10 -0.51
C ASP A 119 -23.66 -13.08 -1.58
N ALA A 120 -22.70 -13.45 -2.41
CA ALA A 120 -22.14 -12.59 -3.45
C ALA A 120 -21.91 -13.41 -4.73
N PRO A 121 -21.91 -12.79 -5.93
CA PRO A 121 -21.73 -13.51 -7.20
C PRO A 121 -20.33 -14.12 -7.34
N GLU A 122 -19.32 -13.55 -6.65
CA GLU A 122 -17.90 -13.94 -6.63
C GLU A 122 -17.35 -13.80 -5.20
N PRO A 123 -16.27 -14.55 -4.84
CA PRO A 123 -15.63 -14.34 -3.56
C PRO A 123 -15.09 -12.93 -3.42
N ILE A 124 -15.33 -12.33 -2.26
CA ILE A 124 -14.74 -11.06 -1.82
C ILE A 124 -14.27 -11.28 -0.38
N PHE A 125 -13.05 -10.90 -0.08
CA PHE A 125 -12.54 -10.99 1.28
C PHE A 125 -11.62 -9.82 1.59
N GLY A 126 -11.66 -9.42 2.85
CA GLY A 126 -10.77 -8.44 3.44
C GLY A 126 -11.13 -8.18 4.88
N LEU A 127 -10.54 -7.14 5.43
CA LEU A 127 -10.71 -6.78 6.84
C LEU A 127 -11.08 -5.32 7.01
N ALA A 128 -11.85 -5.02 8.06
CA ALA A 128 -11.79 -3.73 8.71
C ALA A 128 -10.82 -3.86 9.89
N VAL A 129 -9.82 -3.00 9.94
CA VAL A 129 -8.74 -3.05 10.93
C VAL A 129 -8.76 -1.80 11.79
N THR A 130 -8.60 -2.02 13.10
CA THR A 130 -8.44 -0.93 14.06
C THR A 130 -7.03 -0.97 14.63
N GLY A 131 -6.39 0.20 14.67
CA GLY A 131 -5.08 0.40 15.26
C GLY A 131 -5.06 1.57 16.25
N VAL A 132 -3.95 1.74 16.92
CA VAL A 132 -3.70 2.86 17.84
C VAL A 132 -2.34 3.47 17.58
N ILE A 133 -2.21 4.78 17.85
CA ILE A 133 -0.97 5.53 17.72
C ILE A 133 -0.97 6.72 18.70
N ALA A 134 0.21 7.19 19.10
CA ALA A 134 0.33 8.49 19.75
C ALA A 134 0.04 9.61 18.73
N THR A 135 -0.74 10.61 19.10
CA THR A 135 -1.23 11.65 18.18
C THR A 135 -0.13 12.42 17.47
N ASP A 136 1.04 12.58 18.13
CA ASP A 136 2.23 13.28 17.62
C ASP A 136 3.10 12.42 16.67
N ARG A 137 2.73 11.13 16.46
CA ARG A 137 3.49 10.19 15.62
C ARG A 137 2.77 9.76 14.35
N VAL A 138 1.57 10.24 14.13
CA VAL A 138 0.79 9.93 12.93
C VAL A 138 1.56 10.34 11.68
N LYS A 139 1.76 9.39 10.76
CA LYS A 139 2.38 9.66 9.46
C LYS A 139 1.28 9.96 8.44
N ARG A 140 1.42 11.06 7.72
CA ARG A 140 0.42 11.54 6.76
C ARG A 140 1.09 11.84 5.43
N ASN A 141 0.36 11.73 4.34
CA ASN A 141 0.82 12.21 3.05
C ASN A 141 1.14 13.71 3.06
N ALA A 142 0.38 14.49 3.81
CA ALA A 142 0.53 15.94 3.92
C ALA A 142 1.64 16.41 4.86
N SER A 143 2.46 15.52 5.41
CA SER A 143 3.52 15.88 6.38
C SER A 143 4.95 15.72 5.88
N ALA A 144 5.14 15.40 4.59
CA ALA A 144 6.45 15.29 3.99
C ALA A 144 7.16 16.67 3.91
N GLU A 145 8.49 16.66 3.93
CA GLU A 145 9.31 17.88 3.89
C GLU A 145 10.27 17.84 2.70
N ALA A 146 10.59 19.02 2.16
CA ALA A 146 11.57 19.15 1.09
C ALA A 146 12.97 18.73 1.55
N GLY A 147 13.71 18.04 0.67
CA GLY A 147 15.03 17.49 0.97
C GLY A 147 15.00 16.10 1.59
N CYS A 148 13.82 15.56 1.94
CA CYS A 148 13.69 14.19 2.37
C CYS A 148 14.05 13.23 1.23
N LYS A 149 14.82 12.19 1.53
CA LYS A 149 15.05 11.05 0.68
C LYS A 149 13.84 10.12 0.72
N LEU A 150 13.57 9.46 -0.40
CA LEU A 150 12.48 8.49 -0.54
C LEU A 150 13.05 7.07 -0.51
N TYR A 151 12.47 6.22 0.33
CA TYR A 151 12.85 4.81 0.43
C TYR A 151 11.65 3.90 0.21
N LEU A 152 11.91 2.74 -0.41
CA LEU A 152 10.91 1.69 -0.64
C LEU A 152 11.34 0.40 0.07
N THR A 153 10.40 -0.25 0.78
CA THR A 153 10.69 -1.42 1.63
C THR A 153 10.51 -2.76 0.92
N LYS A 154 9.84 -2.79 -0.24
CA LYS A 154 9.68 -4.01 -1.05
C LYS A 154 9.95 -3.71 -2.52
N PRO A 155 10.42 -4.69 -3.31
CA PRO A 155 10.55 -4.54 -4.76
C PRO A 155 9.19 -4.39 -5.45
N LEU A 156 9.18 -3.78 -6.64
CA LEU A 156 7.99 -3.66 -7.49
C LEU A 156 7.85 -4.85 -8.45
N GLY A 157 6.67 -5.00 -9.06
CA GLY A 157 6.41 -5.97 -10.12
C GLY A 157 5.35 -7.02 -9.79
N ILE A 158 4.62 -6.86 -8.68
CA ILE A 158 3.54 -7.79 -8.28
C ILE A 158 2.47 -7.89 -9.38
N GLY A 159 2.02 -6.76 -9.91
CA GLY A 159 1.01 -6.74 -10.98
C GLY A 159 1.50 -7.40 -12.27
N VAL A 160 2.78 -7.22 -12.62
CA VAL A 160 3.41 -7.88 -13.78
C VAL A 160 3.47 -9.39 -13.60
N LEU A 161 3.96 -9.88 -12.43
CA LEU A 161 4.08 -11.33 -12.17
C LEU A 161 2.71 -12.00 -12.12
N THR A 162 1.73 -11.43 -11.43
CA THR A 162 0.36 -11.97 -11.39
C THR A 162 -0.31 -11.95 -12.77
N THR A 163 0.02 -10.97 -13.61
CA THR A 163 -0.42 -10.95 -15.01
C THR A 163 0.25 -12.05 -15.85
N ALA A 164 1.55 -12.29 -15.63
CA ALA A 164 2.27 -13.38 -16.29
C ALA A 164 1.70 -14.74 -15.89
N GLU A 165 1.40 -14.94 -14.61
CA GLU A 165 0.75 -16.16 -14.10
C GLU A 165 -0.63 -16.37 -14.74
N LYS A 166 -1.48 -15.35 -14.71
CA LYS A 166 -2.83 -15.38 -15.32
C LYS A 166 -2.78 -15.68 -16.84
N LYS A 167 -1.71 -15.27 -17.54
CA LYS A 167 -1.48 -15.57 -18.96
C LYS A 167 -0.82 -16.92 -19.20
N GLY A 168 -0.50 -17.69 -18.16
CA GLY A 168 0.20 -18.97 -18.28
C GLY A 168 1.65 -18.83 -18.76
N LYS A 169 2.28 -17.69 -18.55
CA LYS A 169 3.66 -17.39 -18.96
C LYS A 169 4.66 -17.42 -17.81
N LEU A 170 4.18 -17.49 -16.56
CA LEU A 170 5.05 -17.49 -15.40
C LEU A 170 5.94 -18.74 -15.39
N LYS A 171 7.26 -18.55 -15.34
CA LYS A 171 8.24 -19.63 -15.30
C LYS A 171 8.21 -20.32 -13.92
N PRO A 172 8.54 -21.64 -13.84
CA PRO A 172 8.53 -22.38 -12.59
C PRO A 172 9.39 -21.75 -11.49
N GLU A 173 10.56 -21.19 -11.83
CA GLU A 173 11.48 -20.53 -10.88
C GLU A 173 10.91 -19.24 -10.28
N HIS A 174 9.88 -18.65 -10.87
CA HIS A 174 9.24 -17.42 -10.40
C HIS A 174 7.90 -17.67 -9.69
N GLN A 175 7.47 -18.96 -9.64
CA GLN A 175 6.23 -19.31 -8.93
C GLN A 175 6.33 -18.94 -7.44
N GLY A 176 5.27 -18.33 -6.92
CA GLY A 176 5.18 -17.92 -5.52
C GLY A 176 5.91 -16.62 -5.16
N LEU A 177 6.73 -16.02 -6.04
CA LEU A 177 7.43 -14.75 -5.73
C LEU A 177 6.45 -13.62 -5.41
N ALA A 178 5.43 -13.43 -6.24
CA ALA A 178 4.41 -12.42 -6.00
C ALA A 178 3.62 -12.70 -4.71
N THR A 179 3.20 -13.96 -4.48
CA THR A 179 2.51 -14.37 -3.27
C THR A 179 3.35 -14.12 -2.01
N ALA A 180 4.64 -14.45 -2.05
CA ALA A 180 5.57 -14.20 -0.93
C ALA A 180 5.68 -12.70 -0.63
N ALA A 181 5.85 -11.85 -1.65
CA ALA A 181 5.92 -10.41 -1.51
C ALA A 181 4.62 -9.82 -0.96
N MET A 182 3.45 -10.27 -1.44
CA MET A 182 2.14 -9.85 -0.98
C MET A 182 1.83 -10.28 0.47
N CYS A 183 2.36 -11.41 0.91
CA CYS A 183 2.19 -11.90 2.28
C CYS A 183 3.20 -11.32 3.28
N GLN A 184 4.21 -10.58 2.82
CA GLN A 184 5.17 -9.91 3.71
C GLN A 184 4.50 -8.73 4.41
N MET A 185 4.47 -8.77 5.73
CA MET A 185 3.84 -7.75 6.56
C MET A 185 4.70 -6.47 6.64
N ASN A 186 4.09 -5.30 6.59
CA ASN A 186 4.76 -3.99 6.74
C ASN A 186 4.97 -3.58 8.21
N LEU A 187 5.26 -4.53 9.11
CA LEU A 187 5.46 -4.34 10.55
C LEU A 187 6.44 -3.20 10.90
N ILE A 188 7.44 -3.01 10.06
CA ILE A 188 8.49 -2.01 10.25
C ILE A 188 7.95 -0.57 10.29
N GLY A 189 6.76 -0.32 9.70
CA GLY A 189 6.12 1.00 9.70
C GLY A 189 5.92 1.56 11.11
N SER A 190 5.51 0.72 12.07
CA SER A 190 5.40 1.15 13.48
C SER A 190 6.75 1.57 14.08
N GLN A 191 7.86 0.97 13.65
CA GLN A 191 9.20 1.33 14.13
C GLN A 191 9.68 2.61 13.47
N PHE A 192 9.43 2.79 12.17
CA PHE A 192 9.77 4.02 11.47
C PHE A 192 8.99 5.22 12.01
N ALA A 193 7.77 5.03 12.50
CA ALA A 193 6.99 6.10 13.11
C ALA A 193 7.64 6.70 14.38
N GLU A 194 8.49 5.91 15.07
CA GLU A 194 9.23 6.36 16.24
C GLU A 194 10.40 7.29 15.88
N VAL A 195 10.87 7.28 14.62
CA VAL A 195 11.95 8.11 14.12
C VAL A 195 11.42 9.48 13.73
N ALA A 196 11.87 10.52 14.41
CA ALA A 196 11.39 11.89 14.19
C ALA A 196 11.64 12.41 12.76
N GLY A 197 12.70 11.93 12.10
CA GLY A 197 13.02 12.32 10.73
C GLY A 197 12.25 11.56 9.64
N VAL A 198 11.43 10.57 9.99
CA VAL A 198 10.45 9.99 9.05
C VAL A 198 9.25 10.91 9.03
N THR A 199 9.12 11.71 7.96
CA THR A 199 8.14 12.80 7.88
C THR A 199 6.81 12.38 7.26
N ALA A 200 6.82 11.45 6.30
CA ALA A 200 5.63 10.87 5.70
C ALA A 200 5.85 9.40 5.36
N MET A 201 4.78 8.65 5.28
CA MET A 201 4.79 7.24 4.95
C MET A 201 3.44 6.86 4.35
N THR A 202 3.45 5.99 3.33
CA THR A 202 2.27 5.34 2.74
C THR A 202 2.68 3.95 2.26
N ASP A 203 1.75 3.03 2.06
CA ASP A 203 2.04 1.80 1.37
C ASP A 203 1.73 1.89 -0.13
N VAL A 204 2.51 1.19 -0.95
CA VAL A 204 2.36 1.22 -2.40
C VAL A 204 1.40 0.12 -2.82
N THR A 205 0.19 0.52 -3.22
CA THR A 205 -0.88 -0.42 -3.61
C THR A 205 -1.38 -0.18 -5.04
N GLY A 206 -2.67 -0.12 -5.24
CA GLY A 206 -3.32 -0.17 -6.55
C GLY A 206 -2.95 0.95 -7.54
N PHE A 207 -2.53 2.10 -7.06
CA PHE A 207 -2.10 3.22 -7.92
C PHE A 207 -0.64 3.15 -8.37
N GLY A 208 0.12 2.15 -7.89
CA GLY A 208 1.55 2.02 -8.17
C GLY A 208 2.39 3.09 -7.50
N LEU A 209 3.72 3.00 -7.65
CA LEU A 209 4.65 3.92 -6.97
C LEU A 209 4.38 5.39 -7.30
N LEU A 210 4.17 5.71 -8.58
CA LEU A 210 3.96 7.12 -8.99
C LEU A 210 2.64 7.69 -8.49
N GLY A 211 1.58 6.87 -8.37
CA GLY A 211 0.30 7.35 -7.84
C GLY A 211 0.44 7.76 -6.38
N HIS A 212 0.96 6.88 -5.53
CA HIS A 212 1.14 7.16 -4.10
C HIS A 212 2.18 8.26 -3.84
N LEU A 213 3.26 8.35 -4.65
CA LEU A 213 4.19 9.46 -4.55
C LEU A 213 3.54 10.79 -4.94
N ALA A 214 2.67 10.80 -5.96
CA ALA A 214 1.93 12.00 -6.34
C ALA A 214 0.98 12.46 -5.21
N GLU A 215 0.36 11.54 -4.47
CA GLU A 215 -0.48 11.84 -3.29
C GLU A 215 0.34 12.52 -2.18
N ILE A 216 1.55 12.01 -1.88
CA ILE A 216 2.49 12.66 -0.94
C ILE A 216 2.87 14.06 -1.42
N CYS A 217 3.23 14.21 -2.70
CA CYS A 217 3.63 15.50 -3.26
C CYS A 217 2.49 16.52 -3.22
N GLU A 218 1.27 16.13 -3.58
CA GLU A 218 0.10 17.00 -3.52
C GLU A 218 -0.26 17.38 -2.09
N GLY A 219 -0.33 16.39 -1.20
CA GLY A 219 -0.66 16.62 0.21
C GLY A 219 0.33 17.55 0.91
N SER A 220 1.62 17.45 0.58
CA SER A 220 2.69 18.22 1.19
C SER A 220 3.11 19.48 0.42
N ASN A 221 2.50 19.73 -0.75
CA ASN A 221 2.90 20.83 -1.66
C ASN A 221 4.38 20.78 -2.03
N LEU A 222 4.82 19.63 -2.56
CA LEU A 222 6.20 19.34 -2.95
C LEU A 222 6.26 18.78 -4.37
N ASN A 223 7.49 18.70 -4.90
CA ASN A 223 7.81 17.92 -6.11
C ASN A 223 8.72 16.76 -5.72
N ALA A 224 8.84 15.76 -6.60
CA ALA A 224 9.73 14.63 -6.40
C ALA A 224 10.57 14.33 -7.63
N VAL A 225 11.76 13.76 -7.40
CA VAL A 225 12.57 13.10 -8.43
C VAL A 225 12.72 11.64 -8.04
N VAL A 226 12.36 10.75 -8.96
CA VAL A 226 12.53 9.29 -8.82
C VAL A 226 13.78 8.87 -9.60
N HIS A 227 14.68 8.15 -8.93
CA HIS A 227 15.87 7.55 -9.54
C HIS A 227 15.50 6.14 -10.02
N PHE A 228 15.17 6.02 -11.30
CA PHE A 228 14.65 4.78 -11.87
C PHE A 228 15.64 3.61 -11.76
N ASP A 229 16.93 3.88 -11.89
CA ASP A 229 18.00 2.88 -11.76
C ASP A 229 18.13 2.28 -10.36
N LYS A 230 17.53 2.92 -9.34
CA LYS A 230 17.50 2.46 -7.96
C LYS A 230 16.26 1.63 -7.61
N ILE A 231 15.29 1.56 -8.52
CA ILE A 231 14.07 0.77 -8.31
C ILE A 231 14.41 -0.72 -8.38
N LYS A 232 14.17 -1.41 -7.27
CA LYS A 232 14.28 -2.87 -7.23
C LYS A 232 13.03 -3.54 -7.76
N LEU A 233 13.23 -4.57 -8.55
CA LEU A 233 12.15 -5.38 -9.14
C LEU A 233 12.22 -6.80 -8.59
N LEU A 234 11.07 -7.45 -8.53
CA LEU A 234 10.99 -8.90 -8.35
C LEU A 234 11.65 -9.60 -9.55
N ASP A 235 12.21 -10.78 -9.32
CA ASP A 235 12.92 -11.52 -10.36
C ASP A 235 12.02 -11.82 -11.57
N GLY A 236 12.57 -11.63 -12.76
CA GLY A 236 11.90 -11.89 -14.04
C GLY A 236 10.96 -10.77 -14.51
N VAL A 237 10.66 -9.74 -13.72
CA VAL A 237 9.70 -8.68 -14.08
C VAL A 237 10.05 -8.00 -15.39
N ALA A 238 11.33 -7.68 -15.63
CA ALA A 238 11.77 -7.03 -16.87
C ALA A 238 11.47 -7.90 -18.11
N ASP A 239 11.71 -9.21 -18.04
CA ASP A 239 11.43 -10.16 -19.11
C ASP A 239 9.93 -10.22 -19.40
N TYR A 240 9.11 -10.32 -18.37
CA TYR A 240 7.65 -10.38 -18.52
C TYR A 240 7.05 -9.09 -19.07
N ILE A 241 7.62 -7.93 -18.74
CA ILE A 241 7.22 -6.65 -19.38
C ILE A 241 7.53 -6.71 -20.88
N ALA A 242 8.73 -7.17 -21.26
CA ALA A 242 9.12 -7.33 -22.68
C ALA A 242 8.21 -8.33 -23.42
N GLU A 243 7.67 -9.34 -22.73
CA GLU A 243 6.68 -10.29 -23.25
C GLU A 243 5.24 -9.76 -23.24
N GLY A 244 5.03 -8.51 -22.84
CA GLY A 244 3.72 -7.86 -22.80
C GLY A 244 2.84 -8.26 -21.61
N CYS A 245 3.43 -8.76 -20.53
CA CYS A 245 2.70 -9.09 -19.30
C CYS A 245 2.46 -7.85 -18.42
N VAL A 246 2.00 -6.75 -19.02
CA VAL A 246 1.65 -5.53 -18.32
C VAL A 246 0.17 -5.57 -17.95
N PRO A 247 -0.22 -5.34 -16.68
CA PRO A 247 -1.62 -5.31 -16.28
C PRO A 247 -2.38 -4.12 -16.87
N GLY A 248 -3.66 -4.32 -17.16
CA GLY A 248 -4.51 -3.21 -17.63
C GLY A 248 -4.66 -2.07 -16.62
N GLY A 249 -4.39 -2.35 -15.35
CA GLY A 249 -4.34 -1.36 -14.27
C GLY A 249 -3.26 -0.28 -14.50
N THR A 250 -2.11 -0.66 -15.01
CA THR A 250 -0.98 0.24 -15.31
C THR A 250 -1.39 1.40 -16.24
N ASN A 251 -2.12 1.09 -17.32
CA ASN A 251 -2.57 2.13 -18.23
C ASN A 251 -3.64 3.03 -17.58
N ARG A 252 -4.59 2.45 -16.85
CA ARG A 252 -5.62 3.23 -16.13
C ARG A 252 -5.00 4.14 -15.07
N ASN A 253 -3.96 3.68 -14.39
CA ASN A 253 -3.19 4.46 -13.44
C ASN A 253 -2.56 5.68 -14.14
N PHE A 254 -1.82 5.45 -15.20
CA PHE A 254 -1.19 6.53 -15.95
C PHE A 254 -2.22 7.49 -16.57
N GLU A 255 -3.34 7.00 -17.09
CA GLU A 255 -4.44 7.85 -17.56
C GLU A 255 -5.01 8.75 -16.46
N SER A 256 -5.01 8.28 -15.21
CA SER A 256 -5.56 9.01 -14.07
C SER A 256 -4.67 10.17 -13.60
N TYR A 257 -3.35 9.95 -13.48
CA TYR A 257 -2.43 10.93 -12.90
C TYR A 257 -1.21 11.27 -13.78
N GLY A 258 -1.05 10.64 -14.95
CA GLY A 258 0.11 10.84 -15.82
C GLY A 258 0.31 12.29 -16.27
N HIS A 259 -0.73 13.09 -16.29
CA HIS A 259 -0.66 14.53 -16.57
C HIS A 259 0.15 15.33 -15.53
N LYS A 260 0.44 14.74 -14.37
CA LYS A 260 1.26 15.31 -13.28
C LYS A 260 2.72 14.82 -13.34
N ILE A 261 3.01 13.83 -14.17
CA ILE A 261 4.29 13.12 -14.23
C ILE A 261 5.08 13.56 -15.46
N GLY A 262 6.38 13.75 -15.30
CA GLY A 262 7.29 14.01 -16.41
C GLY A 262 7.30 12.90 -17.46
N PRO A 263 7.96 13.11 -18.61
CA PRO A 263 8.00 12.12 -19.67
C PRO A 263 8.55 10.77 -19.19
N LEU A 264 7.87 9.68 -19.56
CA LEU A 264 8.27 8.31 -19.24
C LEU A 264 8.48 7.50 -20.52
N THR A 265 9.45 6.60 -20.50
CA THR A 265 9.50 5.49 -21.46
C THR A 265 8.38 4.49 -21.15
N ASP A 266 8.00 3.65 -22.12
CA ASP A 266 7.00 2.59 -21.90
C ASP A 266 7.42 1.62 -20.80
N TYR A 267 8.72 1.34 -20.66
CA TYR A 267 9.26 0.49 -19.62
C TYR A 267 9.14 1.14 -18.23
N GLN A 268 9.52 2.40 -18.08
CA GLN A 268 9.34 3.15 -16.83
C GLN A 268 7.86 3.19 -16.42
N LYS A 269 6.96 3.46 -17.37
CA LYS A 269 5.51 3.43 -17.11
C LYS A 269 5.05 2.05 -16.66
N ALA A 270 5.52 0.96 -17.33
CA ALA A 270 5.14 -0.40 -16.98
C ALA A 270 5.57 -0.80 -15.56
N VAL A 271 6.70 -0.27 -15.08
CA VAL A 271 7.22 -0.52 -13.73
C VAL A 271 6.56 0.37 -12.67
N LEU A 272 6.58 1.69 -12.91
CA LEU A 272 6.26 2.68 -11.87
C LEU A 272 4.74 2.89 -11.67
N CYS A 273 3.94 2.58 -12.71
CA CYS A 273 2.48 2.60 -12.62
C CYS A 273 1.87 1.18 -12.42
N ASP A 274 2.73 0.14 -12.23
CA ASP A 274 2.29 -1.23 -11.96
C ASP A 274 1.47 -1.28 -10.66
N PRO A 275 0.18 -1.70 -10.71
CA PRO A 275 -0.59 -1.84 -9.47
C PRO A 275 0.03 -2.92 -8.59
N GLN A 276 0.31 -2.57 -7.35
CA GLN A 276 0.77 -3.51 -6.34
C GLN A 276 -0.40 -3.95 -5.47
N THR A 277 -0.36 -5.14 -4.94
CA THR A 277 -1.25 -5.60 -3.88
C THR A 277 -0.39 -5.90 -2.67
N SER A 278 -0.70 -5.30 -1.53
CA SER A 278 0.13 -5.43 -0.33
C SER A 278 1.61 -5.11 -0.62
N GLY A 279 1.88 -4.01 -1.30
CA GLY A 279 3.23 -3.59 -1.64
C GLY A 279 4.00 -3.06 -0.41
N GLY A 280 5.19 -2.51 -0.66
CA GLY A 280 6.05 -1.98 0.39
C GLY A 280 5.66 -0.58 0.82
N LEU A 281 6.21 -0.14 1.94
CA LEU A 281 6.10 1.24 2.39
C LEU A 281 7.01 2.15 1.56
N LEU A 282 6.45 3.27 1.11
CA LEU A 282 7.18 4.42 0.59
C LEU A 282 7.34 5.41 1.75
N ILE A 283 8.56 5.70 2.14
CA ILE A 283 8.87 6.55 3.29
C ILE A 283 9.68 7.77 2.88
N ALA A 284 9.32 8.94 3.43
CA ALA A 284 10.06 10.19 3.27
C ALA A 284 10.89 10.46 4.53
N VAL A 285 12.22 10.54 4.39
CA VAL A 285 13.17 10.54 5.50
C VAL A 285 14.13 11.71 5.38
N LYS A 286 14.28 12.49 6.46
CA LYS A 286 15.29 13.54 6.56
C LYS A 286 16.71 12.92 6.49
N PRO A 287 17.66 13.55 5.78
CA PRO A 287 19.02 13.02 5.63
C PRO A 287 19.73 12.68 6.95
N GLU A 288 19.49 13.47 8.01
CA GLU A 288 20.05 13.25 9.34
C GLU A 288 19.56 11.99 10.03
N SER A 289 18.41 11.44 9.65
CA SER A 289 17.83 10.22 10.21
C SER A 289 18.04 8.98 9.33
N GLU A 290 18.75 9.12 8.22
CA GLU A 290 19.01 8.02 7.28
C GLU A 290 19.71 6.84 7.95
N ALA A 291 20.77 7.09 8.71
CA ALA A 291 21.53 6.03 9.38
C ALA A 291 20.66 5.23 10.36
N GLU A 292 19.72 5.90 11.05
CA GLU A 292 18.82 5.27 12.01
C GLU A 292 17.83 4.33 11.30
N ILE A 293 17.18 4.79 10.22
CA ILE A 293 16.22 3.95 9.48
C ILE A 293 16.89 2.75 8.80
N LEU A 294 18.12 2.92 8.30
CA LEU A 294 18.88 1.83 7.72
C LEU A 294 19.27 0.77 8.77
N GLU A 295 19.58 1.19 10.00
CA GLU A 295 19.86 0.26 11.10
C GLU A 295 18.59 -0.51 11.53
N ILE A 296 17.44 0.19 11.62
CA ILE A 296 16.15 -0.44 11.91
C ILE A 296 15.80 -1.47 10.83
N ALA A 297 15.91 -1.12 9.56
CA ALA A 297 15.63 -2.01 8.45
C ALA A 297 16.55 -3.24 8.44
N LYS A 298 17.84 -3.04 8.67
CA LYS A 298 18.83 -4.14 8.77
C LYS A 298 18.49 -5.11 9.90
N LYS A 299 18.05 -4.64 11.07
CA LYS A 299 17.61 -5.49 12.18
C LYS A 299 16.36 -6.29 11.87
N ALA A 300 15.50 -5.76 10.99
CA ALA A 300 14.28 -6.41 10.52
C ALA A 300 14.50 -7.29 9.27
N ASP A 301 15.75 -7.44 8.80
CA ASP A 301 16.12 -8.14 7.55
C ASP A 301 15.37 -7.57 6.32
N ILE A 302 15.19 -6.25 6.29
CA ILE A 302 14.58 -5.52 5.19
C ILE A 302 15.64 -4.70 4.47
N GLU A 303 15.74 -4.87 3.17
CA GLU A 303 16.61 -4.09 2.32
C GLU A 303 15.88 -2.85 1.82
N LEU A 304 16.27 -1.66 2.29
CA LEU A 304 15.73 -0.39 1.80
C LEU A 304 16.38 0.02 0.49
N SER A 305 15.56 0.45 -0.46
CA SER A 305 16.05 1.08 -1.70
C SER A 305 15.79 2.58 -1.63
N GLU A 306 16.83 3.41 -1.76
CA GLU A 306 16.69 4.86 -1.97
C GLU A 306 16.18 5.10 -3.39
N VAL A 307 14.92 5.46 -3.52
CA VAL A 307 14.22 5.55 -4.83
C VAL A 307 14.05 6.97 -5.33
N GLY A 308 14.47 7.98 -4.57
CA GLY A 308 14.33 9.37 -5.00
C GLY A 308 14.47 10.38 -3.87
N VAL A 309 14.06 11.61 -4.17
CA VAL A 309 14.15 12.76 -3.26
C VAL A 309 12.96 13.71 -3.44
N LEU A 310 12.48 14.29 -2.35
CA LEU A 310 11.49 15.36 -2.35
C LEU A 310 12.15 16.72 -2.51
N LYS A 311 11.57 17.59 -3.34
CA LYS A 311 12.07 18.94 -3.64
C LYS A 311 11.04 19.99 -3.25
N PRO A 312 11.45 21.24 -2.99
CA PRO A 312 10.51 22.34 -2.83
C PRO A 312 9.60 22.45 -4.05
N HIS A 313 8.34 22.83 -3.82
CA HIS A 313 7.37 22.97 -4.90
C HIS A 313 7.84 23.94 -5.99
N GLN A 314 7.67 23.50 -7.23
CA GLN A 314 7.91 24.27 -8.45
C GLN A 314 6.76 24.05 -9.42
N GLU A 315 6.42 25.07 -10.20
CA GLU A 315 5.45 24.93 -11.29
C GLU A 315 5.93 23.93 -12.32
N GLY A 316 5.04 23.09 -12.82
CA GLY A 316 5.36 22.09 -13.84
C GLY A 316 4.93 20.68 -13.42
N MET A 317 5.75 19.69 -13.76
CA MET A 317 5.48 18.30 -13.41
C MET A 317 5.73 18.05 -11.93
N LEU A 318 4.79 17.34 -11.30
CA LEU A 318 4.85 17.05 -9.87
C LEU A 318 5.94 16.03 -9.54
N VAL A 319 6.13 15.04 -10.42
CA VAL A 319 7.14 13.99 -10.29
C VAL A 319 7.94 13.88 -11.58
N GLU A 320 9.25 13.95 -11.49
CA GLU A 320 10.20 13.66 -12.57
C GLU A 320 10.87 12.31 -12.34
N VAL A 321 11.26 11.63 -13.42
CA VAL A 321 11.92 10.32 -13.39
C VAL A 321 13.24 10.41 -14.16
N GLU A 322 14.35 10.12 -13.48
CA GLU A 322 15.72 10.14 -14.02
C GLU A 322 16.30 8.72 -14.12
#